data_c5064f7bbd6b08a18d6849a22da4b4ac
#
_entry.id   c5064f7bbd6b08a18d6849a22da4b4ac
#
_cell.length_a   1.000
_cell.length_b   1.000
_cell.length_c   1.000
_cell.angle_alpha   90.00
_cell.angle_beta   90.00
_cell.angle_gamma   90.00
#
_symmetry.space_group_name_H-M   'P 1'
#
loop_
_entity.id
_entity.type
_entity.pdbx_description
1 polymer ?
#
loop_
_entity_poly.entity_id
_entity_poly.type
_entity_poly.pdbx_seq_one_letter_code
_entity_poly.pdbx_strand_id
1 'polypeptide(L)'
;MPPTDKEKYSYVRRHSWILTVCTVLTFPPLVYSQIRLFDDSPWFLVYAPFMALGTLTFFVSLLADGIGRGFDLAEHRKIIASWLPLWYPSVDIFLPTYGEPIELLRNSWTHVAALRAAYNGKLTPYVLDDGARPEVKRLARQFGFAYAVRPNRGWYKKSGNLKYGFQISDGDFILLLDADFAPRPDLLDETLPYFALFPEVGIVQTPQYFHVVDEQTWVERGAGAIQELFYRSIQATRARKEGAICVGSCAVYRRAALAQNHGMSLAEHSEDLHTGFDLYRLGWRLRYLPIALSTGNCPDNVMSFLGQQYRWCSGTMSLMKDGKFWRTRLPIHSRLCYLAGLAGYAYTAVFTFIAPALAIGMLLFAPGFLLLKNMIFVAPVLFYAGVIYPMWHRSPYRLEAWSVRVLSGWAHVFALWDMLRGRLRGWQPSGTGAKRQDGRRRLWVCLIGWSLASSALWATLGLWRMMTMDAYNFFLTFVLGVFQLVVVGRIFVQPRNETR
;
A
#
# COMPACT_ATOMS: atom_id res chain seq x y z
N MET A 1 15.65 -11.85 -5.33
CA MET A 1 16.97 -11.33 -4.89
C MET A 1 16.74 -10.16 -3.94
N PRO A 2 17.49 -10.04 -2.82
CA PRO A 2 17.41 -8.88 -1.93
C PRO A 2 17.85 -7.60 -2.64
N PRO A 3 17.53 -6.40 -2.09
CA PRO A 3 17.97 -5.14 -2.67
C PRO A 3 19.51 -5.07 -2.76
N THR A 4 20.02 -4.56 -3.86
CA THR A 4 21.45 -4.27 -4.05
C THR A 4 21.88 -3.08 -3.16
N ASP A 5 23.20 -2.83 -3.03
CA ASP A 5 23.70 -1.68 -2.25
C ASP A 5 23.21 -0.33 -2.81
N LYS A 6 23.01 -0.24 -4.12
CA LYS A 6 22.45 0.95 -4.78
C LYS A 6 20.95 1.12 -4.44
N GLU A 7 20.20 0.04 -4.39
CA GLU A 7 18.78 0.04 -4.11
C GLU A 7 18.49 0.23 -2.62
N LYS A 8 19.37 -0.25 -1.73
CA LYS A 8 19.27 -0.11 -0.28
C LYS A 8 18.89 1.31 0.15
N TYR A 9 19.51 2.32 -0.44
CA TYR A 9 19.27 3.72 -0.10
C TYR A 9 18.37 4.46 -1.10
N SER A 10 17.68 3.72 -1.98
CA SER A 10 16.85 4.31 -3.03
C SER A 10 15.71 5.18 -2.49
N TYR A 11 15.16 4.85 -1.33
CA TYR A 11 14.04 5.57 -0.72
C TYR A 11 14.48 6.70 0.24
N VAL A 12 15.76 6.85 0.51
CA VAL A 12 16.30 7.95 1.32
C VAL A 12 16.15 9.30 0.62
N ARG A 13 16.48 9.37 -0.68
CA ARG A 13 16.28 10.58 -1.50
C ARG A 13 14.86 10.60 -2.05
N ARG A 14 13.94 11.15 -1.28
CA ARG A 14 12.50 11.10 -1.57
C ARG A 14 12.03 12.10 -2.59
N HIS A 15 12.60 13.32 -2.58
CA HIS A 15 12.10 14.47 -3.35
C HIS A 15 10.57 14.67 -3.23
N SER A 16 9.98 14.22 -2.12
CA SER A 16 8.52 14.31 -1.88
C SER A 16 8.01 15.74 -1.79
N TRP A 17 8.90 16.72 -1.55
CA TRP A 17 8.57 18.13 -1.59
C TRP A 17 8.03 18.53 -2.98
N ILE A 18 8.52 17.91 -4.07
CA ILE A 18 8.01 18.15 -5.43
C ILE A 18 6.52 17.80 -5.49
N LEU A 19 6.14 16.63 -4.98
CA LEU A 19 4.73 16.22 -4.95
C LEU A 19 3.89 17.18 -4.13
N THR A 20 4.38 17.59 -2.94
CA THR A 20 3.68 18.53 -2.07
C THR A 20 3.50 19.89 -2.74
N VAL A 21 4.56 20.46 -3.33
CA VAL A 21 4.49 21.76 -4.04
C VAL A 21 3.54 21.68 -5.22
N CYS A 22 3.65 20.64 -6.05
CA CYS A 22 2.74 20.47 -7.19
C CYS A 22 1.29 20.32 -6.73
N THR A 23 1.04 19.55 -5.66
CA THR A 23 -0.30 19.39 -5.10
C THR A 23 -0.87 20.73 -4.62
N VAL A 24 -0.08 21.53 -3.90
CA VAL A 24 -0.49 22.86 -3.42
C VAL A 24 -0.76 23.83 -4.59
N LEU A 25 0.09 23.83 -5.62
CA LEU A 25 -0.05 24.74 -6.76
C LEU A 25 -1.21 24.36 -7.69
N THR A 26 -1.54 23.07 -7.80
CA THR A 26 -2.59 22.59 -8.70
C THR A 26 -3.98 22.61 -8.08
N PHE A 27 -4.07 22.63 -6.75
CA PHE A 27 -5.35 22.56 -6.04
C PHE A 27 -6.21 23.84 -6.19
N PRO A 28 -5.69 25.07 -5.97
CA PRO A 28 -6.53 26.28 -6.09
C PRO A 28 -7.15 26.48 -7.48
N PRO A 29 -6.41 26.36 -8.61
CA PRO A 29 -7.01 26.44 -9.93
C PRO A 29 -8.10 25.39 -10.15
N LEU A 30 -7.88 24.16 -9.68
CA LEU A 30 -8.87 23.09 -9.79
C LEU A 30 -10.16 23.44 -9.02
N VAL A 31 -10.04 23.90 -7.77
CA VAL A 31 -11.20 24.31 -6.94
C VAL A 31 -11.93 25.50 -7.61
N TYR A 32 -11.19 26.48 -8.10
CA TYR A 32 -11.76 27.62 -8.83
C TYR A 32 -12.58 27.16 -10.05
N SER A 33 -12.02 26.27 -10.85
CA SER A 33 -12.72 25.67 -12.00
C SER A 33 -14.05 25.02 -11.60
N GLN A 34 -14.08 24.37 -10.46
CA GLN A 34 -15.25 23.66 -9.97
C GLN A 34 -16.31 24.62 -9.41
N ILE A 35 -15.90 25.67 -8.70
CA ILE A 35 -16.84 26.72 -8.23
C ILE A 35 -17.50 27.38 -9.44
N ARG A 36 -16.72 27.75 -10.47
CA ARG A 36 -17.24 28.27 -11.73
C ARG A 36 -18.28 27.34 -12.36
N LEU A 37 -18.03 26.03 -12.35
CA LEU A 37 -18.98 25.05 -12.89
C LEU A 37 -20.33 25.09 -12.14
N PHE A 38 -20.30 25.27 -10.83
CA PHE A 38 -21.52 25.34 -10.02
C PHE A 38 -22.29 26.66 -10.24
N ASP A 39 -21.57 27.74 -10.35
CA ASP A 39 -22.19 29.06 -10.60
C ASP A 39 -22.92 29.12 -11.96
N ASP A 40 -22.29 28.60 -13.00
CA ASP A 40 -22.85 28.63 -14.35
C ASP A 40 -23.86 27.47 -14.59
N SER A 41 -23.74 26.37 -13.85
CA SER A 41 -24.59 25.18 -14.01
C SER A 41 -24.95 24.57 -12.66
N PRO A 42 -25.94 25.10 -11.92
CA PRO A 42 -26.29 24.65 -10.57
C PRO A 42 -26.62 23.15 -10.44
N TRP A 43 -26.98 22.47 -11.52
CA TRP A 43 -27.20 21.02 -11.54
C TRP A 43 -25.97 20.23 -11.07
N PHE A 44 -24.76 20.76 -11.28
CA PHE A 44 -23.53 20.13 -10.84
C PHE A 44 -23.31 20.23 -9.34
N LEU A 45 -24.13 20.94 -8.57
CA LEU A 45 -24.09 20.90 -7.09
C LEU A 45 -24.28 19.49 -6.52
N VAL A 46 -24.84 18.56 -7.28
CA VAL A 46 -24.89 17.14 -6.92
C VAL A 46 -23.46 16.56 -6.67
N TYR A 47 -22.42 17.15 -7.26
CA TYR A 47 -21.02 16.76 -7.04
C TYR A 47 -20.34 17.48 -5.87
N ALA A 48 -21.00 18.45 -5.23
CA ALA A 48 -20.42 19.22 -4.12
C ALA A 48 -19.94 18.34 -2.95
N PRO A 49 -20.66 17.27 -2.54
CA PRO A 49 -20.17 16.37 -1.48
C PRO A 49 -18.84 15.69 -1.84
N PHE A 50 -18.67 15.31 -3.11
CA PHE A 50 -17.40 14.75 -3.58
C PHE A 50 -16.27 15.78 -3.55
N MET A 51 -16.55 16.99 -3.94
CA MET A 51 -15.62 18.12 -3.86
C MET A 51 -15.19 18.41 -2.43
N ALA A 52 -16.16 18.43 -1.51
CA ALA A 52 -15.89 18.58 -0.08
C ALA A 52 -15.00 17.44 0.46
N LEU A 53 -15.27 16.19 0.05
CA LEU A 53 -14.42 15.04 0.38
C LEU A 53 -13.01 15.19 -0.19
N GLY A 54 -12.87 15.62 -1.44
CA GLY A 54 -11.57 15.88 -2.07
C GLY A 54 -10.78 16.98 -1.37
N THR A 55 -11.44 18.07 -1.05
CA THR A 55 -10.88 19.20 -0.29
C THR A 55 -10.44 18.77 1.11
N LEU A 56 -11.28 18.03 1.83
CA LEU A 56 -10.95 17.48 3.13
C LEU A 56 -9.74 16.54 3.04
N THR A 57 -9.75 15.63 2.07
CA THR A 57 -8.64 14.69 1.85
C THR A 57 -7.35 15.43 1.53
N PHE A 58 -7.40 16.50 0.73
CA PHE A 58 -6.26 17.36 0.43
C PHE A 58 -5.68 17.97 1.71
N PHE A 59 -6.49 18.66 2.52
CA PHE A 59 -6.00 19.32 3.74
C PHE A 59 -5.49 18.32 4.78
N VAL A 60 -6.21 17.22 4.99
CA VAL A 60 -5.79 16.17 5.95
C VAL A 60 -4.48 15.55 5.50
N SER A 61 -4.30 15.26 4.21
CA SER A 61 -3.05 14.73 3.67
C SER A 61 -1.91 15.76 3.77
N LEU A 62 -2.15 17.03 3.45
CA LEU A 62 -1.15 18.09 3.55
C LEU A 62 -0.68 18.26 5.01
N LEU A 63 -1.60 18.25 5.97
CA LEU A 63 -1.27 18.33 7.39
C LEU A 63 -0.55 17.06 7.90
N ALA A 64 -0.97 15.88 7.43
CA ALA A 64 -0.33 14.62 7.78
C ALA A 64 1.09 14.52 7.22
N ASP A 65 1.27 14.96 5.97
CA ASP A 65 2.55 14.87 5.28
C ASP A 65 3.50 16.06 5.61
N GLY A 66 3.07 17.07 6.28
CA GLY A 66 3.70 18.30 6.75
C GLY A 66 5.21 18.49 6.60
N ILE A 67 5.66 19.73 6.79
CA ILE A 67 7.08 20.12 6.70
C ILE A 67 7.83 19.60 7.93
N GLY A 68 8.97 18.93 7.74
CA GLY A 68 9.84 18.46 8.82
C GLY A 68 11.16 17.91 8.29
N ARG A 69 12.15 17.73 9.16
CA ARG A 69 13.43 17.11 8.77
C ARG A 69 13.20 15.71 8.26
N GLY A 70 13.80 15.39 7.11
CA GLY A 70 13.78 14.04 6.55
C GLY A 70 14.61 13.06 7.35
N PHE A 71 14.60 11.80 6.94
CA PHE A 71 15.57 10.82 7.41
C PHE A 71 16.98 11.30 7.05
N ASP A 72 17.87 11.33 8.03
CA ASP A 72 19.27 11.71 7.86
C ASP A 72 20.14 10.46 7.77
N LEU A 73 20.69 10.21 6.59
CA LEU A 73 21.57 9.07 6.35
C LEU A 73 22.89 9.17 7.10
N ALA A 74 23.40 10.39 7.36
CA ALA A 74 24.65 10.57 8.10
C ALA A 74 24.43 10.26 9.58
N GLU A 75 23.30 10.70 10.15
CA GLU A 75 22.89 10.33 11.50
C GLU A 75 22.67 8.82 11.63
N HIS A 76 21.97 8.21 10.68
CA HIS A 76 21.78 6.75 10.64
C HIS A 76 23.10 6.00 10.66
N ARG A 77 24.07 6.39 9.81
CA ARG A 77 25.39 5.77 9.78
C ARG A 77 26.15 5.93 11.11
N LYS A 78 25.99 7.06 11.78
CA LYS A 78 26.58 7.26 13.13
C LYS A 78 25.94 6.32 14.15
N ILE A 79 24.62 6.15 14.12
CA ILE A 79 23.91 5.20 14.98
C ILE A 79 24.44 3.79 14.78
N ILE A 80 24.53 3.34 13.52
CA ILE A 80 25.06 2.00 13.20
C ILE A 80 26.52 1.86 13.68
N ALA A 81 27.38 2.82 13.37
CA ALA A 81 28.80 2.77 13.75
C ALA A 81 29.04 2.85 15.27
N SER A 82 28.14 3.48 16.01
CA SER A 82 28.24 3.58 17.48
C SER A 82 27.74 2.32 18.21
N TRP A 83 27.08 1.41 17.51
CA TRP A 83 26.55 0.20 18.11
C TRP A 83 27.61 -0.91 18.13
N LEU A 84 28.27 -1.03 19.28
CA LEU A 84 29.29 -2.04 19.56
C LEU A 84 28.83 -2.85 20.78
N PRO A 85 27.87 -3.78 20.61
CA PRO A 85 27.32 -4.50 21.73
C PRO A 85 28.34 -5.50 22.29
N LEU A 86 28.43 -5.57 23.64
CA LEU A 86 29.18 -6.64 24.30
C LEU A 86 28.59 -8.02 24.02
N TRP A 87 27.26 -8.06 23.86
CA TRP A 87 26.48 -9.27 23.54
C TRP A 87 25.45 -8.93 22.46
N TYR A 88 25.48 -9.67 21.37
CA TYR A 88 24.46 -9.54 20.34
C TYR A 88 23.13 -10.14 20.85
N PRO A 89 22.01 -9.40 20.80
CA PRO A 89 20.72 -9.89 21.26
C PRO A 89 20.26 -11.09 20.44
N SER A 90 19.44 -11.94 21.05
CA SER A 90 18.82 -13.06 20.33
C SER A 90 17.65 -12.57 19.46
N VAL A 91 17.53 -13.12 18.25
CA VAL A 91 16.49 -12.76 17.30
C VAL A 91 15.78 -13.99 16.79
N ASP A 92 14.45 -14.00 16.85
CA ASP A 92 13.61 -14.99 16.18
C ASP A 92 13.10 -14.44 14.87
N ILE A 93 13.17 -15.22 13.78
CA ILE A 93 12.56 -14.83 12.51
C ILE A 93 11.26 -15.61 12.34
N PHE A 94 10.14 -14.91 12.22
CA PHE A 94 8.85 -15.54 11.92
C PHE A 94 8.62 -15.57 10.42
N LEU A 95 8.43 -16.77 9.88
CA LEU A 95 8.16 -17.09 8.49
C LEU A 95 6.77 -17.75 8.37
N PRO A 96 5.69 -16.95 8.43
CA PRO A 96 4.34 -17.50 8.30
C PRO A 96 4.12 -18.02 6.90
N THR A 97 3.64 -19.26 6.77
CA THR A 97 3.31 -19.92 5.51
C THR A 97 1.93 -20.57 5.56
N TYR A 98 1.29 -20.70 4.40
CA TYR A 98 0.00 -21.39 4.27
C TYR A 98 -0.08 -22.24 3.00
N GLY A 99 0.04 -21.65 1.83
CA GLY A 99 -0.17 -22.30 0.53
C GLY A 99 0.83 -21.89 -0.55
N GLU A 100 1.88 -21.15 -0.18
CA GLU A 100 2.85 -20.60 -1.12
C GLU A 100 3.64 -21.72 -1.84
N PRO A 101 4.04 -21.51 -3.10
CA PRO A 101 4.86 -22.45 -3.85
C PRO A 101 6.19 -22.75 -3.16
N ILE A 102 6.64 -24.00 -3.22
CA ILE A 102 7.89 -24.44 -2.56
C ILE A 102 9.10 -23.69 -3.09
N GLU A 103 9.13 -23.40 -4.39
CA GLU A 103 10.26 -22.66 -5.00
C GLU A 103 10.32 -21.21 -4.50
N LEU A 104 9.18 -20.57 -4.26
CA LEU A 104 9.12 -19.25 -3.64
C LEU A 104 9.71 -19.28 -2.23
N LEU A 105 9.29 -20.26 -1.41
CA LEU A 105 9.81 -20.44 -0.05
C LEU A 105 11.31 -20.75 -0.07
N ARG A 106 11.78 -21.61 -0.97
CA ARG A 106 13.20 -21.94 -1.13
C ARG A 106 14.03 -20.69 -1.43
N ASN A 107 13.58 -19.88 -2.38
CA ASN A 107 14.26 -18.63 -2.73
C ASN A 107 14.36 -17.69 -1.52
N SER A 108 13.25 -17.40 -0.84
CA SER A 108 13.22 -16.49 0.32
C SER A 108 14.09 -17.04 1.46
N TRP A 109 13.98 -18.34 1.76
CA TRP A 109 14.72 -18.98 2.87
C TRP A 109 16.22 -19.07 2.61
N THR A 110 16.67 -19.11 1.35
CA THR A 110 18.09 -18.98 1.01
C THR A 110 18.65 -17.66 1.52
N HIS A 111 17.90 -16.57 1.38
CA HIS A 111 18.30 -15.24 1.87
C HIS A 111 18.14 -15.10 3.39
N VAL A 112 17.16 -15.78 4.00
CA VAL A 112 17.06 -15.88 5.47
C VAL A 112 18.27 -16.65 6.05
N ALA A 113 18.72 -17.71 5.38
CA ALA A 113 19.92 -18.45 5.78
C ALA A 113 21.19 -17.59 5.65
N ALA A 114 21.29 -16.76 4.60
CA ALA A 114 22.39 -15.80 4.44
C ALA A 114 22.39 -14.72 5.55
N LEU A 115 21.22 -14.18 5.91
CA LEU A 115 21.07 -13.27 7.04
C LEU A 115 21.49 -13.94 8.36
N ARG A 116 21.08 -15.23 8.57
CA ARG A 116 21.48 -16.01 9.75
C ARG A 116 22.99 -16.21 9.82
N ALA A 117 23.64 -16.48 8.70
CA ALA A 117 25.09 -16.66 8.63
C ALA A 117 25.88 -15.37 8.87
N ALA A 118 25.31 -14.22 8.53
CA ALA A 118 25.93 -12.90 8.69
C ALA A 118 25.77 -12.33 10.10
N TYR A 119 24.72 -12.72 10.84
CA TYR A 119 24.43 -12.17 12.15
C TYR A 119 25.32 -12.78 13.26
N ASN A 120 25.95 -11.95 14.06
CA ASN A 120 26.88 -12.39 15.11
C ASN A 120 26.19 -12.91 16.38
N GLY A 121 24.87 -12.79 16.52
CA GLY A 121 24.09 -13.28 17.65
C GLY A 121 23.34 -14.58 17.36
N LYS A 122 22.55 -15.06 18.33
CA LYS A 122 21.65 -16.19 18.13
C LYS A 122 20.50 -15.78 17.23
N LEU A 123 20.37 -16.40 16.06
CA LEU A 123 19.26 -16.18 15.12
C LEU A 123 18.51 -17.48 14.85
N THR A 124 17.23 -17.53 15.20
CA THR A 124 16.39 -18.73 15.06
C THR A 124 15.21 -18.49 14.12
N PRO A 125 15.25 -18.98 12.86
CA PRO A 125 14.09 -18.93 11.99
C PRO A 125 13.03 -19.96 12.38
N TYR A 126 11.78 -19.49 12.55
CA TYR A 126 10.59 -20.30 12.81
C TYR A 126 9.69 -20.30 11.60
N VAL A 127 9.52 -21.45 10.97
CA VAL A 127 8.53 -21.67 9.91
C VAL A 127 7.19 -21.98 10.57
N LEU A 128 6.27 -21.03 10.50
CA LEU A 128 4.94 -21.12 11.08
C LEU A 128 3.94 -21.55 9.99
N ASP A 129 3.77 -22.88 9.82
CA ASP A 129 3.02 -23.45 8.70
C ASP A 129 1.56 -23.76 9.06
N ASP A 130 0.65 -22.86 8.72
CA ASP A 130 -0.80 -23.08 8.87
C ASP A 130 -1.38 -24.07 7.86
N GLY A 131 -0.65 -24.38 6.79
CA GLY A 131 -1.00 -25.41 5.80
C GLY A 131 -0.69 -26.82 6.25
N ALA A 132 0.22 -27.01 7.23
CA ALA A 132 0.72 -28.28 7.71
C ALA A 132 1.25 -29.20 6.58
N ARG A 133 2.00 -28.63 5.63
CA ARG A 133 2.42 -29.30 4.40
C ARG A 133 3.72 -30.11 4.62
N PRO A 134 3.73 -31.42 4.30
CA PRO A 134 4.93 -32.26 4.45
C PRO A 134 6.15 -31.75 3.68
N GLU A 135 5.94 -31.16 2.49
CA GLU A 135 7.00 -30.59 1.66
C GLU A 135 7.63 -29.34 2.33
N VAL A 136 6.83 -28.50 2.98
CA VAL A 136 7.32 -27.33 3.74
C VAL A 136 8.14 -27.79 4.95
N LYS A 137 7.67 -28.84 5.67
CA LYS A 137 8.40 -29.43 6.77
C LYS A 137 9.76 -30.00 6.33
N ARG A 138 9.81 -30.68 5.17
CA ARG A 138 11.06 -31.18 4.60
C ARG A 138 12.01 -30.03 4.25
N LEU A 139 11.49 -28.98 3.61
CA LEU A 139 12.29 -27.81 3.25
C LEU A 139 12.84 -27.10 4.50
N ALA A 140 12.03 -26.90 5.54
CA ALA A 140 12.47 -26.30 6.80
C ALA A 140 13.64 -27.07 7.42
N ARG A 141 13.58 -28.43 7.41
CA ARG A 141 14.67 -29.29 7.90
C ARG A 141 15.94 -29.11 7.05
N GLN A 142 15.84 -28.96 5.73
CA GLN A 142 17.00 -28.75 4.86
C GLN A 142 17.75 -27.45 5.20
N PHE A 143 17.02 -26.38 5.59
CA PHE A 143 17.61 -25.13 6.04
C PHE A 143 17.99 -25.09 7.52
N GLY A 144 17.65 -26.15 8.29
CA GLY A 144 17.86 -26.17 9.75
C GLY A 144 16.99 -25.12 10.47
N PHE A 145 15.77 -24.85 9.95
CA PHE A 145 14.81 -23.93 10.54
C PHE A 145 13.85 -24.69 11.47
N ALA A 146 13.43 -24.05 12.56
CA ALA A 146 12.41 -24.58 13.45
C ALA A 146 11.06 -24.62 12.73
N TYR A 147 10.44 -25.81 12.67
CA TYR A 147 9.14 -25.98 12.02
C TYR A 147 8.04 -26.13 13.03
N ALA A 148 7.00 -25.31 12.95
CA ALA A 148 5.89 -25.33 13.86
C ALA A 148 4.54 -25.32 13.14
N VAL A 149 3.61 -26.13 13.64
CA VAL A 149 2.20 -26.17 13.23
C VAL A 149 1.35 -25.99 14.46
N ARG A 150 0.52 -24.99 14.49
CA ARG A 150 -0.37 -24.74 15.63
C ARG A 150 -1.58 -25.68 15.65
N PRO A 151 -2.10 -26.03 16.83
CA PRO A 151 -3.23 -26.96 16.95
C PRO A 151 -4.54 -26.37 16.38
N ASN A 152 -4.76 -25.05 16.52
CA ASN A 152 -5.96 -24.33 16.10
C ASN A 152 -5.79 -23.64 14.74
N ARG A 153 -5.32 -24.40 13.72
CA ARG A 153 -5.09 -23.89 12.36
C ARG A 153 -6.29 -23.11 11.82
N GLY A 154 -6.03 -22.02 11.13
CA GLY A 154 -7.04 -21.17 10.54
C GLY A 154 -7.70 -20.16 11.50
N TRP A 155 -7.56 -20.33 12.83
CA TRP A 155 -8.08 -19.37 13.80
C TRP A 155 -7.33 -18.03 13.68
N TYR A 156 -8.07 -16.95 13.43
CA TYR A 156 -7.51 -15.62 13.11
C TYR A 156 -6.38 -15.61 12.06
N LYS A 157 -6.31 -16.62 11.20
CA LYS A 157 -5.39 -16.69 10.04
C LYS A 157 -3.94 -16.35 10.43
N LYS A 158 -3.30 -15.39 9.73
CA LYS A 158 -1.92 -14.98 9.97
C LYS A 158 -1.71 -14.47 11.39
N SER A 159 -2.60 -13.63 11.93
CA SER A 159 -2.43 -13.07 13.28
C SER A 159 -2.42 -14.13 14.37
N GLY A 160 -3.31 -15.14 14.27
CA GLY A 160 -3.31 -16.28 15.18
C GLY A 160 -2.05 -17.15 15.06
N ASN A 161 -1.51 -17.30 13.84
CA ASN A 161 -0.27 -18.03 13.59
C ASN A 161 0.94 -17.28 14.18
N LEU A 162 1.02 -15.98 14.01
CA LEU A 162 2.07 -15.14 14.62
C LEU A 162 1.98 -15.12 16.14
N LYS A 163 0.78 -15.11 16.71
CA LYS A 163 0.58 -15.22 18.17
C LYS A 163 1.09 -16.56 18.70
N TYR A 164 0.86 -17.65 17.98
CA TYR A 164 1.41 -18.95 18.33
C TYR A 164 2.94 -18.95 18.24
N GLY A 165 3.53 -18.35 17.18
CA GLY A 165 4.97 -18.16 17.06
C GLY A 165 5.56 -17.42 18.26
N PHE A 166 4.89 -16.38 18.76
CA PHE A 166 5.31 -15.66 19.96
C PHE A 166 5.32 -16.54 21.21
N GLN A 167 4.39 -17.48 21.34
CA GLN A 167 4.28 -18.38 22.50
C GLN A 167 5.38 -19.46 22.55
N ILE A 168 5.87 -19.89 21.39
CA ILE A 168 6.85 -20.99 21.27
C ILE A 168 8.30 -20.53 21.08
N SER A 169 8.54 -19.23 21.05
CA SER A 169 9.83 -18.62 20.81
C SER A 169 10.27 -17.75 22.00
N ASP A 170 11.58 -17.45 22.11
CA ASP A 170 12.17 -16.81 23.28
C ASP A 170 13.18 -15.67 22.98
N GLY A 171 13.46 -15.38 21.73
CA GLY A 171 14.41 -14.33 21.32
C GLY A 171 14.02 -12.93 21.82
N ASP A 172 15.02 -12.09 22.10
CA ASP A 172 14.84 -10.71 22.58
C ASP A 172 14.08 -9.83 21.57
N PHE A 173 14.26 -10.14 20.28
CA PHE A 173 13.61 -9.48 19.16
C PHE A 173 12.98 -10.49 18.22
N ILE A 174 11.98 -10.02 17.46
CA ILE A 174 11.28 -10.83 16.47
C ILE A 174 11.33 -10.08 15.14
N LEU A 175 11.95 -10.67 14.12
CA LEU A 175 11.87 -10.19 12.73
C LEU A 175 10.73 -10.92 12.02
N LEU A 176 9.77 -10.19 11.50
CA LEU A 176 8.68 -10.73 10.70
C LEU A 176 8.98 -10.58 9.21
N LEU A 177 8.98 -11.68 8.48
CA LEU A 177 9.11 -11.73 7.02
C LEU A 177 8.00 -12.59 6.43
N ASP A 178 7.21 -12.03 5.53
CA ASP A 178 6.25 -12.80 4.76
C ASP A 178 6.98 -13.78 3.82
N ALA A 179 6.27 -14.79 3.37
CA ALA A 179 6.83 -15.95 2.68
C ALA A 179 7.61 -15.63 1.39
N ASP A 180 7.32 -14.49 0.78
CA ASP A 180 7.93 -14.02 -0.48
C ASP A 180 9.05 -13.00 -0.27
N PHE A 181 9.38 -12.63 0.98
CA PHE A 181 10.39 -11.62 1.25
C PHE A 181 11.81 -12.20 1.37
N ALA A 182 12.72 -11.64 0.59
CA ALA A 182 14.14 -11.97 0.58
C ALA A 182 14.93 -10.85 1.31
N PRO A 183 15.39 -11.07 2.55
CA PRO A 183 16.13 -10.09 3.33
C PRO A 183 17.58 -9.95 2.86
N ARG A 184 18.15 -8.77 3.08
CA ARG A 184 19.59 -8.53 2.99
C ARG A 184 20.33 -9.13 4.21
N PRO A 185 21.57 -9.57 4.05
CA PRO A 185 22.38 -10.09 5.16
C PRO A 185 22.61 -9.07 6.30
N ASP A 186 22.63 -7.77 5.97
CA ASP A 186 22.88 -6.66 6.90
C ASP A 186 21.60 -6.06 7.54
N LEU A 187 20.43 -6.71 7.39
CA LEU A 187 19.15 -6.18 7.87
C LEU A 187 19.16 -5.91 9.38
N LEU A 188 19.70 -6.81 10.17
CA LEU A 188 19.70 -6.68 11.64
C LEU A 188 20.70 -5.62 12.09
N ASP A 189 21.84 -5.48 11.44
CA ASP A 189 22.85 -4.45 11.74
C ASP A 189 22.28 -3.04 11.48
N GLU A 190 21.38 -2.89 10.51
CA GLU A 190 20.73 -1.63 10.18
C GLU A 190 19.55 -1.28 11.11
N THR A 191 18.99 -2.26 11.83
CA THR A 191 17.75 -2.07 12.60
C THR A 191 17.92 -2.17 14.10
N LEU A 192 18.71 -3.13 14.61
CA LEU A 192 18.89 -3.36 16.06
C LEU A 192 19.50 -2.19 16.82
N PRO A 193 20.45 -1.41 16.26
CA PRO A 193 21.03 -0.25 16.96
C PRO A 193 19.98 0.76 17.44
N TYR A 194 18.87 0.90 16.74
CA TYR A 194 17.78 1.80 17.13
C TYR A 194 17.08 1.38 18.42
N PHE A 195 17.00 0.08 18.69
CA PHE A 195 16.43 -0.39 19.94
C PHE A 195 17.38 -0.19 21.14
N ALA A 196 18.68 -0.23 20.90
CA ALA A 196 19.66 0.04 21.94
C ALA A 196 19.69 1.52 22.32
N LEU A 197 19.63 2.40 21.30
CA LEU A 197 19.70 3.85 21.49
C LEU A 197 18.38 4.45 21.98
N PHE A 198 17.24 3.88 21.59
CA PHE A 198 15.89 4.36 21.91
C PHE A 198 15.09 3.27 22.66
N PRO A 199 15.13 3.25 24.01
CA PRO A 199 14.45 2.22 24.80
C PRO A 199 12.93 2.16 24.59
N GLU A 200 12.30 3.29 24.22
CA GLU A 200 10.88 3.39 23.94
C GLU A 200 10.47 2.77 22.58
N VAL A 201 11.43 2.42 21.73
CA VAL A 201 11.14 1.82 20.43
C VAL A 201 10.71 0.36 20.60
N GLY A 202 9.48 0.08 20.25
CA GLY A 202 8.90 -1.27 20.22
C GLY A 202 8.93 -1.92 18.82
N ILE A 203 8.95 -1.10 17.76
CA ILE A 203 8.97 -1.58 16.37
C ILE A 203 9.96 -0.73 15.56
N VAL A 204 10.82 -1.41 14.78
CA VAL A 204 11.56 -0.79 13.67
C VAL A 204 11.01 -1.38 12.39
N GLN A 205 10.38 -0.53 11.58
CA GLN A 205 9.77 -0.88 10.29
C GLN A 205 10.62 -0.37 9.15
N THR A 206 10.93 -1.24 8.18
CA THR A 206 11.55 -0.87 6.91
C THR A 206 10.56 -1.00 5.75
N PRO A 207 10.81 -0.40 4.58
CA PRO A 207 9.93 -0.53 3.42
C PRO A 207 9.77 -1.99 2.99
N GLN A 208 8.59 -2.36 2.54
CA GLN A 208 8.44 -3.45 1.62
C GLN A 208 8.90 -2.93 0.23
N TYR A 209 10.05 -3.41 -0.22
CA TYR A 209 10.60 -3.00 -1.50
C TYR A 209 10.19 -4.00 -2.58
N PHE A 210 9.79 -3.51 -3.75
CA PHE A 210 9.35 -4.33 -4.86
C PHE A 210 10.16 -3.97 -6.10
N HIS A 211 10.81 -4.94 -6.69
CA HIS A 211 11.40 -4.77 -8.01
C HIS A 211 10.28 -4.66 -9.07
N VAL A 212 10.50 -3.80 -10.07
CA VAL A 212 9.65 -3.71 -11.25
C VAL A 212 10.52 -4.01 -12.46
N VAL A 213 10.36 -5.21 -13.00
CA VAL A 213 11.14 -5.73 -14.15
C VAL A 213 10.20 -6.21 -15.26
N ASP A 214 10.72 -6.25 -16.50
CA ASP A 214 9.86 -6.51 -17.66
C ASP A 214 9.34 -7.95 -17.74
N GLU A 215 10.01 -8.90 -17.07
CA GLU A 215 9.61 -10.32 -16.99
C GLU A 215 8.37 -10.57 -16.12
N GLN A 216 8.00 -9.61 -15.29
CA GLN A 216 6.83 -9.69 -14.42
C GLN A 216 5.53 -9.50 -15.20
N THR A 217 4.42 -9.97 -14.61
CA THR A 217 3.09 -9.68 -15.15
C THR A 217 2.80 -8.17 -15.12
N TRP A 218 1.87 -7.72 -15.93
CA TRP A 218 1.48 -6.31 -15.93
C TRP A 218 0.89 -5.86 -14.58
N VAL A 219 0.24 -6.78 -13.85
CA VAL A 219 -0.30 -6.51 -12.51
C VAL A 219 0.81 -6.28 -11.51
N GLU A 220 1.84 -7.13 -11.51
CA GLU A 220 3.02 -6.96 -10.64
C GLU A 220 3.72 -5.64 -10.90
N ARG A 221 4.00 -5.32 -12.19
CA ARG A 221 4.65 -4.05 -12.56
C ARG A 221 3.83 -2.83 -12.11
N GLY A 222 2.53 -2.85 -12.37
CA GLY A 222 1.64 -1.77 -11.96
C GLY A 222 1.54 -1.66 -10.44
N ALA A 223 1.40 -2.77 -9.73
CA ALA A 223 1.32 -2.81 -8.27
C ALA A 223 2.62 -2.31 -7.62
N GLY A 224 3.78 -2.76 -8.09
CA GLY A 224 5.09 -2.30 -7.59
C GLY A 224 5.27 -0.79 -7.78
N ALA A 225 4.90 -0.27 -8.96
CA ALA A 225 5.00 1.17 -9.23
C ALA A 225 4.12 2.00 -8.29
N ILE A 226 2.85 1.63 -8.03
CA ILE A 226 1.98 2.44 -7.16
C ILE A 226 2.35 2.34 -5.68
N GLN A 227 2.95 1.25 -5.22
CA GLN A 227 3.36 1.06 -3.83
C GLN A 227 4.57 1.93 -3.46
N GLU A 228 5.40 2.33 -4.42
CA GLU A 228 6.54 3.22 -4.17
C GLU A 228 6.13 4.52 -3.49
N LEU A 229 5.00 5.12 -3.87
CA LEU A 229 4.50 6.34 -3.23
C LEU A 229 4.30 6.15 -1.72
N PHE A 230 3.72 5.01 -1.32
CA PHE A 230 3.44 4.75 0.09
C PHE A 230 4.73 4.64 0.90
N TYR A 231 5.65 3.80 0.50
CA TYR A 231 6.87 3.54 1.28
C TYR A 231 7.90 4.66 1.17
N ARG A 232 8.11 5.21 -0.04
CA ARG A 232 9.13 6.23 -0.28
C ARG A 232 8.70 7.62 0.18
N SER A 233 7.42 7.95 0.12
CA SER A 233 6.92 9.28 0.49
C SER A 233 6.05 9.25 1.75
N ILE A 234 4.91 8.59 1.73
CA ILE A 234 3.89 8.69 2.78
C ILE A 234 4.42 8.20 4.14
N GLN A 235 4.91 6.97 4.22
CA GLN A 235 5.45 6.42 5.48
C GLN A 235 6.63 7.24 5.99
N ALA A 236 7.53 7.62 5.09
CA ALA A 236 8.73 8.36 5.45
C ALA A 236 8.44 9.81 5.89
N THR A 237 7.39 10.46 5.39
CA THR A 237 6.96 11.78 5.89
C THR A 237 6.23 11.68 7.22
N ARG A 238 5.37 10.71 7.39
CA ARG A 238 4.63 10.46 8.63
C ARG A 238 5.53 10.03 9.79
N ALA A 239 6.61 9.32 9.50
CA ALA A 239 7.61 8.92 10.50
C ALA A 239 8.21 10.09 11.28
N ARG A 240 8.30 11.28 10.70
CA ARG A 240 8.83 12.48 11.33
C ARG A 240 8.06 12.92 12.59
N LYS A 241 6.80 12.52 12.70
CA LYS A 241 5.90 12.92 13.77
C LYS A 241 5.19 11.70 14.39
N GLU A 242 5.87 10.56 14.40
CA GLU A 242 5.35 9.30 14.96
C GLU A 242 4.01 8.86 14.36
N GLY A 243 3.76 9.22 13.09
CA GLY A 243 2.54 8.89 12.37
C GLY A 243 2.71 7.76 11.35
N ALA A 244 3.91 7.15 11.24
CA ALA A 244 4.11 5.96 10.43
C ALA A 244 3.37 4.77 11.04
N ILE A 245 2.85 3.89 10.18
CA ILE A 245 2.12 2.70 10.59
C ILE A 245 2.98 1.44 10.43
N CYS A 246 2.70 0.44 11.25
CA CYS A 246 3.25 -0.90 11.05
C CYS A 246 2.57 -1.56 9.85
N VAL A 247 3.35 -2.23 9.00
CA VAL A 247 2.88 -2.87 7.76
C VAL A 247 3.21 -4.38 7.69
N GLY A 248 3.55 -4.95 8.84
CA GLY A 248 3.73 -6.38 9.05
C GLY A 248 5.11 -6.85 8.64
N SER A 249 5.32 -7.20 7.39
CA SER A 249 6.61 -7.72 6.91
C SER A 249 7.72 -6.66 6.93
N CYS A 250 8.98 -7.11 6.98
CA CYS A 250 10.18 -6.26 7.08
C CYS A 250 10.21 -5.39 8.34
N ALA A 251 9.65 -5.90 9.43
CA ALA A 251 9.59 -5.25 10.73
C ALA A 251 10.28 -6.08 11.80
N VAL A 252 11.09 -5.40 12.62
CA VAL A 252 11.68 -5.97 13.84
C VAL A 252 10.86 -5.47 15.04
N TYR A 253 10.44 -6.40 15.90
CA TYR A 253 9.66 -6.10 17.09
C TYR A 253 10.49 -6.41 18.34
N ARG A 254 10.44 -5.53 19.33
CA ARG A 254 10.96 -5.83 20.67
C ARG A 254 10.00 -6.80 21.36
N ARG A 255 10.52 -7.96 21.81
CA ARG A 255 9.70 -8.96 22.52
C ARG A 255 9.04 -8.40 23.78
N ALA A 256 9.75 -7.57 24.55
CA ALA A 256 9.19 -6.93 25.74
C ALA A 256 7.96 -6.05 25.44
N ALA A 257 7.95 -5.38 24.27
CA ALA A 257 6.79 -4.62 23.83
C ALA A 257 5.60 -5.53 23.47
N LEU A 258 5.88 -6.59 22.70
CA LEU A 258 4.84 -7.58 22.37
C LEU A 258 4.32 -8.32 23.60
N ALA A 259 5.16 -8.58 24.61
CA ALA A 259 4.73 -9.25 25.83
C ALA A 259 3.66 -8.45 26.59
N GLN A 260 3.78 -7.11 26.62
CA GLN A 260 2.75 -6.24 27.21
C GLN A 260 1.41 -6.26 26.43
N ASN A 261 1.46 -6.62 25.15
CA ASN A 261 0.28 -6.80 24.31
C ASN A 261 -0.16 -8.27 24.21
N HIS A 262 0.45 -9.19 24.99
CA HIS A 262 0.19 -10.62 24.91
C HIS A 262 0.45 -11.21 23.50
N GLY A 263 1.45 -10.71 22.79
CA GLY A 263 1.84 -11.06 21.43
C GLY A 263 1.25 -10.13 20.36
N MET A 264 1.13 -10.62 19.13
CA MET A 264 0.51 -9.88 18.04
C MET A 264 -1.00 -9.72 18.28
N SER A 265 -1.55 -8.56 17.89
CA SER A 265 -2.99 -8.28 18.00
C SER A 265 -3.78 -9.23 17.10
N LEU A 266 -4.89 -9.75 17.62
CA LEU A 266 -5.78 -10.62 16.87
C LEU A 266 -6.73 -9.78 16.02
N ALA A 267 -6.50 -9.76 14.72
CA ALA A 267 -7.34 -9.12 13.73
C ALA A 267 -7.46 -10.00 12.48
N GLU A 268 -8.62 -10.04 11.87
CA GLU A 268 -8.82 -10.79 10.61
C GLU A 268 -8.11 -10.13 9.42
N HIS A 269 -7.99 -8.79 9.48
CA HIS A 269 -7.33 -7.98 8.46
C HIS A 269 -6.39 -6.99 9.13
N SER A 270 -5.19 -6.82 8.56
CA SER A 270 -4.18 -5.84 9.00
C SER A 270 -3.83 -5.95 10.50
N GLU A 271 -3.49 -7.15 10.94
CA GLU A 271 -3.01 -7.43 12.31
C GLU A 271 -1.80 -6.58 12.69
N ASP A 272 -1.01 -6.22 11.70
CA ASP A 272 0.14 -5.34 11.76
C ASP A 272 -0.24 -3.92 12.20
N LEU A 273 -1.24 -3.33 11.51
CA LEU A 273 -1.76 -2.01 11.84
C LEU A 273 -2.34 -1.98 13.27
N HIS A 274 -3.12 -3.02 13.64
CA HIS A 274 -3.67 -3.15 14.98
C HIS A 274 -2.57 -3.35 16.04
N THR A 275 -1.57 -4.20 15.77
CA THR A 275 -0.42 -4.40 16.67
C THR A 275 0.35 -3.11 16.87
N GLY A 276 0.68 -2.39 15.79
CA GLY A 276 1.36 -1.09 15.88
C GLY A 276 0.58 -0.07 16.70
N PHE A 277 -0.74 -0.01 16.53
CA PHE A 277 -1.61 0.86 17.29
C PHE A 277 -1.73 0.47 18.77
N ASP A 278 -1.88 -0.82 19.07
CA ASP A 278 -1.97 -1.31 20.46
C ASP A 278 -0.64 -1.09 21.20
N LEU A 279 0.50 -1.32 20.57
CA LEU A 279 1.82 -1.01 21.15
C LEU A 279 1.98 0.50 21.40
N TYR A 280 1.52 1.35 20.47
CA TYR A 280 1.50 2.80 20.69
C TYR A 280 0.69 3.18 21.93
N ARG A 281 -0.48 2.56 22.16
CA ARG A 281 -1.30 2.77 23.35
C ARG A 281 -0.61 2.38 24.66
N LEU A 282 0.29 1.40 24.58
CA LEU A 282 1.10 0.93 25.72
C LEU A 282 2.36 1.80 25.95
N GLY A 283 2.55 2.86 25.16
CA GLY A 283 3.67 3.79 25.28
C GLY A 283 4.85 3.49 24.37
N TRP A 284 4.80 2.40 23.61
CA TRP A 284 5.87 2.06 22.66
C TRP A 284 5.80 2.91 21.41
N ARG A 285 6.95 3.08 20.73
CA ARG A 285 7.08 3.86 19.49
C ARG A 285 7.48 2.99 18.32
N LEU A 286 7.02 3.40 17.13
CA LEU A 286 7.46 2.82 15.85
C LEU A 286 8.47 3.77 15.21
N ARG A 287 9.62 3.22 14.82
CA ARG A 287 10.62 3.88 13.97
C ARG A 287 10.51 3.35 12.55
N TYR A 288 10.32 4.25 11.60
CA TYR A 288 10.38 3.89 10.18
C TYR A 288 11.72 4.30 9.59
N LEU A 289 12.43 3.34 9.00
CA LEU A 289 13.69 3.58 8.31
C LEU A 289 13.46 3.44 6.81
N PRO A 290 13.59 4.50 5.99
CA PRO A 290 13.36 4.43 4.54
C PRO A 290 14.55 3.78 3.81
N ILE A 291 14.99 2.63 4.29
CA ILE A 291 16.09 1.83 3.78
C ILE A 291 15.53 0.49 3.32
N ALA A 292 15.72 0.15 2.04
CA ALA A 292 15.24 -1.10 1.49
C ALA A 292 16.16 -2.25 1.94
N LEU A 293 15.68 -3.08 2.87
CA LEU A 293 16.42 -4.19 3.46
C LEU A 293 15.86 -5.56 3.09
N SER A 294 14.72 -5.60 2.43
CA SER A 294 14.11 -6.83 1.92
C SER A 294 13.33 -6.54 0.65
N THR A 295 13.30 -7.50 -0.28
CA THR A 295 12.48 -7.45 -1.50
C THR A 295 11.40 -8.50 -1.43
N GLY A 296 10.15 -8.10 -1.71
CA GLY A 296 9.01 -9.01 -1.87
C GLY A 296 8.44 -8.99 -3.28
N ASN A 297 7.42 -9.81 -3.51
CA ASN A 297 6.69 -9.87 -4.77
C ASN A 297 5.34 -9.15 -4.67
N CYS A 298 4.96 -8.44 -5.70
CA CYS A 298 3.61 -7.94 -5.84
C CYS A 298 2.67 -9.06 -6.31
N PRO A 299 1.34 -8.93 -6.11
CA PRO A 299 0.37 -9.86 -6.67
C PRO A 299 0.51 -9.98 -8.19
N ASP A 300 0.59 -11.20 -8.68
CA ASP A 300 0.82 -11.55 -10.08
C ASP A 300 -0.44 -11.49 -10.96
N ASN A 301 -1.62 -11.44 -10.34
CA ASN A 301 -2.90 -11.45 -11.05
C ASN A 301 -3.92 -10.48 -10.43
N VAL A 302 -4.92 -10.13 -11.23
CA VAL A 302 -5.98 -9.15 -10.90
C VAL A 302 -6.71 -9.50 -9.59
N MET A 303 -7.04 -10.78 -9.36
CA MET A 303 -7.83 -11.16 -8.19
C MET A 303 -7.02 -11.13 -6.90
N SER A 304 -5.74 -11.51 -6.96
CA SER A 304 -4.81 -11.41 -5.84
C SER A 304 -4.56 -9.95 -5.46
N PHE A 305 -4.37 -9.08 -6.47
CA PHE A 305 -4.23 -7.64 -6.27
C PHE A 305 -5.49 -7.01 -5.66
N LEU A 306 -6.66 -7.30 -6.22
CA LEU A 306 -7.95 -6.84 -5.68
C LEU A 306 -8.13 -7.26 -4.21
N GLY A 307 -7.81 -8.51 -3.89
CA GLY A 307 -7.89 -9.04 -2.54
C GLY A 307 -6.91 -8.35 -1.58
N GLN A 308 -5.70 -8.00 -2.01
CA GLN A 308 -4.74 -7.25 -1.23
C GLN A 308 -5.25 -5.84 -0.90
N GLN A 309 -5.70 -5.09 -1.90
CA GLN A 309 -6.25 -3.73 -1.72
C GLN A 309 -7.53 -3.72 -0.86
N TYR A 310 -8.39 -4.73 -1.04
CA TYR A 310 -9.57 -4.92 -0.21
C TYR A 310 -9.21 -5.11 1.28
N ARG A 311 -8.20 -5.96 1.57
CA ARG A 311 -7.75 -6.20 2.95
C ARG A 311 -7.17 -4.94 3.59
N TRP A 312 -6.36 -4.17 2.87
CA TRP A 312 -5.77 -2.93 3.41
C TRP A 312 -6.83 -1.89 3.73
N CYS A 313 -7.79 -1.71 2.84
CA CYS A 313 -8.94 -0.83 3.08
C CYS A 313 -9.75 -1.32 4.29
N SER A 314 -10.14 -2.59 4.31
CA SER A 314 -10.95 -3.18 5.40
C SER A 314 -10.24 -3.12 6.75
N GLY A 315 -8.92 -3.36 6.78
CA GLY A 315 -8.12 -3.29 8.00
C GLY A 315 -8.06 -1.86 8.57
N THR A 316 -7.80 -0.87 7.72
CA THR A 316 -7.82 0.54 8.15
C THR A 316 -9.20 0.94 8.67
N MET A 317 -10.26 0.53 7.98
CA MET A 317 -11.63 0.80 8.42
C MET A 317 -12.00 0.11 9.74
N SER A 318 -11.53 -1.13 9.96
CA SER A 318 -11.78 -1.86 11.20
C SER A 318 -11.17 -1.16 12.41
N LEU A 319 -9.97 -0.60 12.28
CA LEU A 319 -9.33 0.18 13.33
C LEU A 319 -10.14 1.46 13.65
N MET A 320 -10.62 2.16 12.60
CA MET A 320 -11.44 3.38 12.80
C MET A 320 -12.80 3.08 13.43
N LYS A 321 -13.36 1.90 13.15
CA LYS A 321 -14.63 1.45 13.76
C LYS A 321 -14.44 1.06 15.22
N ASP A 322 -13.22 0.71 15.64
CA ASP A 322 -12.94 0.38 17.04
C ASP A 322 -12.98 1.65 17.90
N GLY A 323 -13.86 1.66 18.90
CA GLY A 323 -13.97 2.77 19.87
C GLY A 323 -12.66 3.07 20.61
N LYS A 324 -11.72 2.12 20.65
CA LYS A 324 -10.37 2.32 21.22
C LYS A 324 -9.61 3.41 20.48
N PHE A 325 -9.71 3.49 19.14
CA PHE A 325 -9.04 4.53 18.36
C PHE A 325 -9.45 5.94 18.82
N TRP A 326 -10.74 6.18 18.97
CA TRP A 326 -11.27 7.50 19.33
C TRP A 326 -11.02 7.88 20.80
N ARG A 327 -10.97 6.89 21.69
CA ARG A 327 -10.70 7.08 23.12
C ARG A 327 -9.21 7.24 23.45
N THR A 328 -8.32 6.80 22.56
CA THR A 328 -6.88 6.91 22.77
C THR A 328 -6.43 8.37 22.63
N ARG A 329 -5.62 8.85 23.56
CA ARG A 329 -4.98 10.18 23.50
C ARG A 329 -3.83 10.17 22.50
N LEU A 330 -4.18 10.23 21.20
CA LEU A 330 -3.20 10.40 20.12
C LEU A 330 -2.87 11.88 19.97
N PRO A 331 -1.59 12.24 19.73
CA PRO A 331 -1.23 13.56 19.20
C PRO A 331 -2.05 13.83 17.93
N ILE A 332 -2.51 15.07 17.77
CA ILE A 332 -3.38 15.44 16.64
C ILE A 332 -2.77 15.05 15.30
N HIS A 333 -1.46 15.21 15.16
CA HIS A 333 -0.74 14.86 13.95
C HIS A 333 -0.78 13.34 13.64
N SER A 334 -0.52 12.49 14.65
CA SER A 334 -0.62 11.02 14.48
C SER A 334 -2.03 10.62 14.11
N ARG A 335 -3.05 11.21 14.75
CA ARG A 335 -4.46 11.00 14.40
C ARG A 335 -4.76 11.39 12.95
N LEU A 336 -4.25 12.54 12.50
CA LEU A 336 -4.40 13.00 11.10
C LEU A 336 -3.75 12.02 10.11
N CYS A 337 -2.61 11.40 10.45
CA CYS A 337 -1.98 10.38 9.61
C CYS A 337 -2.90 9.15 9.38
N TYR A 338 -3.55 8.68 10.43
CA TYR A 338 -4.53 7.59 10.30
C TYR A 338 -5.75 8.03 9.48
N LEU A 339 -6.31 9.21 9.78
CA LEU A 339 -7.46 9.75 9.05
C LEU A 339 -7.15 10.03 7.58
N ALA A 340 -5.92 10.41 7.23
CA ALA A 340 -5.52 10.58 5.84
C ALA A 340 -5.58 9.26 5.06
N GLY A 341 -5.22 8.13 5.69
CA GLY A 341 -5.41 6.81 5.08
C GLY A 341 -6.88 6.49 4.82
N LEU A 342 -7.74 6.71 5.82
CA LEU A 342 -9.20 6.54 5.71
C LEU A 342 -9.78 7.41 4.58
N ALA A 343 -9.47 8.71 4.59
CA ALA A 343 -9.96 9.66 3.59
C ALA A 343 -9.50 9.27 2.17
N GLY A 344 -8.25 8.80 2.03
CA GLY A 344 -7.73 8.33 0.75
C GLY A 344 -8.51 7.14 0.19
N TYR A 345 -8.85 6.14 1.01
CA TYR A 345 -9.67 5.01 0.58
C TYR A 345 -11.09 5.43 0.19
N ALA A 346 -11.73 6.28 1.00
CA ALA A 346 -13.06 6.80 0.69
C ALA A 346 -13.05 7.64 -0.60
N TYR A 347 -12.06 8.53 -0.75
CA TYR A 347 -11.90 9.36 -1.95
C TYR A 347 -11.74 8.51 -3.21
N THR A 348 -10.84 7.52 -3.21
CA THR A 348 -10.61 6.67 -4.39
C THR A 348 -11.83 5.84 -4.75
N ALA A 349 -12.58 5.35 -3.77
CA ALA A 349 -13.83 4.63 -4.01
C ALA A 349 -14.87 5.52 -4.71
N VAL A 350 -15.09 6.74 -4.20
CA VAL A 350 -16.04 7.70 -4.78
C VAL A 350 -15.56 8.19 -6.14
N PHE A 351 -14.26 8.46 -6.29
CA PHE A 351 -13.65 8.91 -7.55
C PHE A 351 -13.88 7.91 -8.71
N THR A 352 -13.94 6.61 -8.43
CA THR A 352 -14.25 5.56 -9.43
C THR A 352 -15.56 5.82 -10.17
N PHE A 353 -16.54 6.42 -9.51
CA PHE A 353 -17.83 6.76 -10.12
C PHE A 353 -17.88 8.21 -10.63
N ILE A 354 -17.38 9.14 -9.83
CA ILE A 354 -17.58 10.57 -10.08
C ILE A 354 -16.76 11.08 -11.25
N ALA A 355 -15.51 10.64 -11.41
CA ALA A 355 -14.64 11.16 -12.45
C ALA A 355 -15.22 10.98 -13.88
N PRO A 356 -15.62 9.77 -14.33
CA PRO A 356 -16.23 9.62 -15.64
C PRO A 356 -17.63 10.24 -15.71
N ALA A 357 -18.43 10.16 -14.62
CA ALA A 357 -19.78 10.75 -14.61
C ALA A 357 -19.76 12.26 -14.77
N LEU A 358 -18.81 12.95 -14.11
CA LEU A 358 -18.64 14.39 -14.23
C LEU A 358 -18.25 14.79 -15.66
N ALA A 359 -17.29 14.10 -16.27
CA ALA A 359 -16.86 14.36 -17.64
C ALA A 359 -18.02 14.17 -18.65
N ILE A 360 -18.76 13.07 -18.52
CA ILE A 360 -19.93 12.78 -19.35
C ILE A 360 -21.02 13.84 -19.13
N GLY A 361 -21.32 14.19 -17.88
CA GLY A 361 -22.28 15.21 -17.54
C GLY A 361 -21.94 16.57 -18.15
N MET A 362 -20.66 17.00 -18.08
CA MET A 362 -20.22 18.25 -18.72
C MET A 362 -20.35 18.18 -20.23
N LEU A 363 -19.98 17.06 -20.88
CA LEU A 363 -20.13 16.89 -22.34
C LEU A 363 -21.58 16.97 -22.77
N LEU A 364 -22.53 16.50 -21.97
CA LEU A 364 -23.96 16.52 -22.31
C LEU A 364 -24.62 17.86 -21.99
N PHE A 365 -24.39 18.41 -20.79
CA PHE A 365 -25.21 19.48 -20.23
C PHE A 365 -24.49 20.83 -20.09
N ALA A 366 -23.13 20.83 -20.06
CA ALA A 366 -22.34 22.04 -19.90
C ALA A 366 -21.07 22.03 -20.76
N PRO A 367 -21.15 21.77 -22.08
CA PRO A 367 -19.96 21.65 -22.93
C PRO A 367 -19.07 22.89 -22.94
N GLY A 368 -19.63 24.07 -22.67
CA GLY A 368 -18.90 25.34 -22.57
C GLY A 368 -17.77 25.31 -21.52
N PHE A 369 -17.87 24.46 -20.48
CA PHE A 369 -16.80 24.28 -19.49
C PHE A 369 -15.61 23.50 -20.00
N LEU A 370 -15.80 22.67 -21.00
CA LEU A 370 -14.75 21.85 -21.59
C LEU A 370 -14.01 22.55 -22.74
N LEU A 371 -14.35 23.81 -23.03
CA LEU A 371 -13.57 24.62 -23.98
C LEU A 371 -12.14 24.80 -23.46
N LEU A 372 -11.19 24.79 -24.38
CA LEU A 372 -9.75 24.83 -24.04
C LEU A 372 -9.37 25.99 -23.12
N LYS A 373 -10.01 27.18 -23.30
CA LYS A 373 -9.83 28.37 -22.44
C LYS A 373 -10.18 28.10 -20.95
N ASN A 374 -11.13 27.20 -20.66
CA ASN A 374 -11.54 26.83 -19.32
C ASN A 374 -10.70 25.67 -18.79
N MET A 375 -10.21 24.80 -19.66
CA MET A 375 -9.32 23.70 -19.31
C MET A 375 -7.96 24.18 -18.78
N ILE A 376 -7.60 25.45 -18.98
CA ILE A 376 -6.37 26.04 -18.42
C ILE A 376 -6.30 25.91 -16.89
N PHE A 377 -7.43 25.94 -16.19
CA PHE A 377 -7.49 25.76 -14.75
C PHE A 377 -7.33 24.29 -14.30
N VAL A 378 -7.58 23.34 -15.19
CA VAL A 378 -7.41 21.90 -14.97
C VAL A 378 -6.06 21.41 -15.50
N ALA A 379 -5.46 22.12 -16.47
CA ALA A 379 -4.19 21.77 -17.08
C ALA A 379 -3.05 21.52 -16.05
N PRO A 380 -2.88 22.32 -14.98
CA PRO A 380 -1.84 22.06 -14.00
C PRO A 380 -1.97 20.70 -13.31
N VAL A 381 -3.18 20.29 -12.94
CA VAL A 381 -3.38 18.98 -12.29
C VAL A 381 -3.22 17.83 -13.30
N LEU A 382 -3.60 18.01 -14.56
CA LEU A 382 -3.36 17.03 -15.62
C LEU A 382 -1.85 16.86 -15.90
N PHE A 383 -1.11 17.97 -15.97
CA PHE A 383 0.35 17.93 -16.13
C PHE A 383 1.03 17.29 -14.91
N TYR A 384 0.61 17.64 -13.72
CA TYR A 384 1.11 16.99 -12.50
C TYR A 384 0.86 15.48 -12.53
N ALA A 385 -0.37 15.05 -12.77
CA ALA A 385 -0.74 13.65 -12.77
C ALA A 385 -0.13 12.85 -13.93
N GLY A 386 -0.08 13.42 -15.14
CA GLY A 386 0.38 12.74 -16.35
C GLY A 386 1.88 12.78 -16.59
N VAL A 387 2.60 13.77 -16.04
CA VAL A 387 4.02 13.97 -16.30
C VAL A 387 4.85 13.94 -15.02
N ILE A 388 4.63 14.88 -14.10
CA ILE A 388 5.49 15.03 -12.92
C ILE A 388 5.40 13.81 -12.00
N TYR A 389 4.19 13.35 -11.74
CA TYR A 389 3.94 12.22 -10.85
C TYR A 389 4.56 10.91 -11.38
N PRO A 390 4.39 10.51 -12.65
CA PRO A 390 5.13 9.38 -13.23
C PRO A 390 6.65 9.56 -13.18
N MET A 391 7.18 10.74 -13.51
CA MET A 391 8.62 11.03 -13.50
C MET A 391 9.24 11.01 -12.09
N TRP A 392 8.45 11.29 -11.05
CA TRP A 392 8.91 11.23 -9.67
C TRP A 392 9.22 9.79 -9.23
N HIS A 393 8.52 8.78 -9.78
CA HIS A 393 8.75 7.38 -9.46
C HIS A 393 10.11 6.91 -9.99
N ARG A 394 10.78 6.05 -9.23
CA ARG A 394 11.98 5.34 -9.68
C ARG A 394 11.64 4.09 -10.46
N SER A 395 10.58 3.41 -10.02
CA SER A 395 9.99 2.31 -10.76
C SER A 395 9.29 2.83 -12.01
N PRO A 396 9.36 2.11 -13.15
CA PRO A 396 8.68 2.51 -14.37
C PRO A 396 7.17 2.70 -14.15
N TYR A 397 6.68 3.95 -14.18
CA TYR A 397 5.27 4.28 -14.04
C TYR A 397 4.61 4.33 -15.42
N ARG A 398 4.24 3.16 -15.93
CA ARG A 398 3.66 2.96 -17.26
C ARG A 398 2.13 2.84 -17.20
N LEU A 399 1.50 2.44 -18.33
CA LEU A 399 0.05 2.26 -18.43
C LEU A 399 -0.52 1.27 -17.39
N GLU A 400 0.25 0.24 -17.03
CA GLU A 400 -0.11 -0.75 -16.02
C GLU A 400 -0.39 -0.10 -14.64
N ALA A 401 0.39 0.91 -14.26
CA ALA A 401 0.19 1.62 -13.01
C ALA A 401 -1.17 2.35 -12.95
N TRP A 402 -1.62 2.89 -14.09
CA TRP A 402 -2.95 3.48 -14.21
C TRP A 402 -4.05 2.43 -14.16
N SER A 403 -3.86 1.28 -14.82
CA SER A 403 -4.83 0.18 -14.82
C SER A 403 -5.04 -0.42 -13.44
N VAL A 404 -3.96 -0.65 -12.66
CA VAL A 404 -4.10 -1.16 -11.29
C VAL A 404 -4.74 -0.13 -10.34
N ARG A 405 -4.64 1.18 -10.61
CA ARG A 405 -5.39 2.20 -9.85
C ARG A 405 -6.90 2.08 -10.05
N VAL A 406 -7.36 1.74 -11.24
CA VAL A 406 -8.79 1.44 -11.47
C VAL A 406 -9.21 0.23 -10.64
N LEU A 407 -8.38 -0.82 -10.60
CA LEU A 407 -8.64 -2.00 -9.76
C LEU A 407 -8.65 -1.66 -8.27
N SER A 408 -7.72 -0.80 -7.81
CA SER A 408 -7.72 -0.30 -6.42
C SER A 408 -9.02 0.42 -6.08
N GLY A 409 -9.51 1.29 -6.97
CA GLY A 409 -10.79 1.98 -6.79
C GLY A 409 -11.94 0.99 -6.55
N TRP A 410 -12.05 -0.05 -7.37
CA TRP A 410 -13.07 -1.09 -7.19
C TRP A 410 -12.87 -1.92 -5.91
N ALA A 411 -11.64 -2.22 -5.53
CA ALA A 411 -11.35 -2.91 -4.27
C ALA A 411 -11.86 -2.10 -3.07
N HIS A 412 -11.61 -0.77 -3.08
CA HIS A 412 -12.08 0.13 -2.04
C HIS A 412 -13.61 0.28 -2.03
N VAL A 413 -14.25 0.38 -3.20
CA VAL A 413 -15.73 0.34 -3.32
C VAL A 413 -16.28 -0.92 -2.67
N PHE A 414 -15.71 -2.08 -2.98
CA PHE A 414 -16.19 -3.36 -2.44
C PHE A 414 -15.96 -3.46 -0.93
N ALA A 415 -14.81 -3.01 -0.43
CA ALA A 415 -14.49 -3.03 1.00
C ALA A 415 -15.45 -2.13 1.79
N LEU A 416 -15.65 -0.90 1.34
CA LEU A 416 -16.58 0.05 1.99
C LEU A 416 -18.03 -0.45 1.95
N TRP A 417 -18.46 -0.97 0.81
CA TRP A 417 -19.81 -1.51 0.65
C TRP A 417 -20.08 -2.72 1.54
N ASP A 418 -19.14 -3.67 1.56
CA ASP A 418 -19.25 -4.89 2.36
C ASP A 418 -19.20 -4.54 3.88
N MET A 419 -18.41 -3.52 4.26
CA MET A 419 -18.37 -3.01 5.63
C MET A 419 -19.70 -2.34 6.05
N LEU A 420 -20.30 -1.51 5.21
CA LEU A 420 -21.58 -0.87 5.47
C LEU A 420 -22.70 -1.92 5.66
N ARG A 421 -22.59 -3.05 4.97
CA ARG A 421 -23.53 -4.18 5.11
C ARG A 421 -23.19 -5.14 6.26
N GLY A 422 -22.10 -4.91 7.00
CA GLY A 422 -21.64 -5.83 8.05
C GLY A 422 -21.20 -7.20 7.53
N ARG A 423 -20.84 -7.32 6.25
CA ARG A 423 -20.51 -8.57 5.56
C ARG A 423 -19.08 -8.53 4.99
N LEU A 424 -18.10 -8.25 5.82
CA LEU A 424 -16.70 -8.30 5.39
C LEU A 424 -16.33 -9.71 4.93
N ARG A 425 -15.59 -9.80 3.83
CA ARG A 425 -15.08 -11.07 3.32
C ARG A 425 -13.93 -11.53 4.20
N GLY A 426 -13.96 -12.80 4.59
CA GLY A 426 -12.87 -13.42 5.34
C GLY A 426 -11.53 -13.35 4.60
N TRP A 427 -10.44 -13.35 5.34
CA TRP A 427 -9.07 -13.33 4.81
C TRP A 427 -8.79 -14.54 3.92
N GLN A 428 -8.14 -14.31 2.78
CA GLN A 428 -7.60 -15.35 1.90
C GLN A 428 -6.17 -14.99 1.51
N PRO A 429 -5.22 -15.94 1.51
CA PRO A 429 -3.83 -15.68 1.16
C PRO A 429 -3.70 -15.22 -0.29
N SER A 430 -2.70 -14.35 -0.54
CA SER A 430 -2.29 -13.98 -1.88
C SER A 430 -1.62 -15.20 -2.55
N GLY A 431 -1.87 -15.43 -3.83
CA GLY A 431 -1.20 -16.53 -4.57
C GLY A 431 -1.85 -17.92 -4.46
N THR A 432 -2.88 -18.12 -3.65
CA THR A 432 -3.66 -19.36 -3.70
C THR A 432 -4.72 -19.27 -4.77
N GLY A 433 -4.64 -20.11 -5.81
CA GLY A 433 -5.60 -20.22 -6.92
C GLY A 433 -7.00 -20.72 -6.52
N ALA A 434 -7.39 -20.47 -5.27
CA ALA A 434 -8.67 -20.88 -4.72
C ALA A 434 -9.84 -20.25 -5.48
N LYS A 435 -10.83 -21.06 -5.78
CA LYS A 435 -12.08 -20.82 -6.50
C LYS A 435 -12.79 -19.51 -6.07
N ARG A 436 -12.40 -18.37 -6.67
CA ARG A 436 -12.95 -17.03 -6.42
C ARG A 436 -14.03 -16.64 -7.43
N GLN A 437 -14.99 -17.52 -7.72
CA GLN A 437 -16.00 -17.24 -8.75
C GLN A 437 -16.86 -16.01 -8.44
N ASP A 438 -17.34 -15.83 -7.20
CA ASP A 438 -18.22 -14.70 -6.85
C ASP A 438 -17.53 -13.32 -6.91
N GLY A 439 -16.31 -13.21 -6.39
CA GLY A 439 -15.56 -11.96 -6.44
C GLY A 439 -15.15 -11.58 -7.87
N ARG A 440 -14.81 -12.57 -8.68
CA ARG A 440 -14.45 -12.38 -10.09
C ARG A 440 -15.64 -11.85 -10.88
N ARG A 441 -16.80 -12.50 -10.78
CA ARG A 441 -18.02 -12.07 -11.46
C ARG A 441 -18.41 -10.64 -11.08
N ARG A 442 -18.42 -10.32 -9.78
CA ARG A 442 -18.73 -8.96 -9.30
C ARG A 442 -17.80 -7.91 -9.92
N LEU A 443 -16.49 -8.18 -9.92
CA LEU A 443 -15.50 -7.27 -10.52
C LEU A 443 -15.76 -7.06 -12.02
N TRP A 444 -15.92 -8.14 -12.77
CA TRP A 444 -16.11 -8.05 -14.22
C TRP A 444 -17.40 -7.33 -14.60
N VAL A 445 -18.49 -7.58 -13.88
CA VAL A 445 -19.76 -6.86 -14.08
C VAL A 445 -19.56 -5.35 -13.83
N CYS A 446 -18.87 -4.97 -12.77
CA CYS A 446 -18.60 -3.57 -12.47
C CYS A 446 -17.63 -2.92 -13.47
N LEU A 447 -16.58 -3.63 -13.88
CA LEU A 447 -15.62 -3.13 -14.89
C LEU A 447 -16.30 -2.91 -16.25
N ILE A 448 -17.12 -3.84 -16.71
CA ILE A 448 -17.83 -3.71 -17.99
C ILE A 448 -18.98 -2.70 -17.87
N GLY A 449 -19.86 -2.90 -16.88
CA GLY A 449 -21.07 -2.11 -16.73
C GLY A 449 -20.84 -0.64 -16.35
N TRP A 450 -19.71 -0.34 -15.72
CA TRP A 450 -19.39 1.04 -15.38
C TRP A 450 -18.10 1.53 -16.03
N SER A 451 -16.94 0.95 -15.70
CA SER A 451 -15.66 1.55 -16.11
C SER A 451 -15.47 1.55 -17.63
N LEU A 452 -15.75 0.43 -18.31
CA LEU A 452 -15.62 0.34 -19.75
C LEU A 452 -16.72 1.15 -20.45
N ALA A 453 -17.97 1.00 -20.02
CA ALA A 453 -19.11 1.70 -20.63
C ALA A 453 -18.98 3.21 -20.49
N SER A 454 -18.64 3.72 -19.30
CA SER A 454 -18.46 5.16 -19.09
C SER A 454 -17.25 5.72 -19.84
N SER A 455 -16.14 4.97 -19.93
CA SER A 455 -14.97 5.38 -20.70
C SER A 455 -15.27 5.43 -22.20
N ALA A 456 -15.98 4.44 -22.73
CA ALA A 456 -16.40 4.43 -24.12
C ALA A 456 -17.37 5.58 -24.43
N LEU A 457 -18.35 5.82 -23.54
CA LEU A 457 -19.29 6.93 -23.66
C LEU A 457 -18.57 8.28 -23.62
N TRP A 458 -17.62 8.47 -22.72
CA TRP A 458 -16.81 9.68 -22.62
C TRP A 458 -16.05 9.94 -23.94
N ALA A 459 -15.33 8.94 -24.45
CA ALA A 459 -14.61 9.07 -25.72
C ALA A 459 -15.55 9.37 -26.90
N THR A 460 -16.68 8.67 -26.99
CA THR A 460 -17.67 8.86 -28.06
C THR A 460 -18.30 10.27 -28.00
N LEU A 461 -18.69 10.75 -26.81
CA LEU A 461 -19.23 12.09 -26.65
C LEU A 461 -18.18 13.15 -26.92
N GLY A 462 -16.92 12.91 -26.52
CA GLY A 462 -15.80 13.81 -26.86
C GLY A 462 -15.63 13.94 -28.37
N LEU A 463 -15.61 12.82 -29.10
CA LEU A 463 -15.56 12.81 -30.56
C LEU A 463 -16.78 13.50 -31.20
N TRP A 464 -17.96 13.19 -30.70
CA TRP A 464 -19.19 13.84 -31.17
C TRP A 464 -19.14 15.36 -31.01
N ARG A 465 -18.67 15.88 -29.88
CA ARG A 465 -18.51 17.32 -29.67
C ARG A 465 -17.46 17.95 -30.60
N MET A 466 -16.35 17.23 -30.87
CA MET A 466 -15.37 17.67 -31.85
C MET A 466 -15.97 17.82 -33.24
N MET A 467 -16.86 16.92 -33.66
CA MET A 467 -17.48 16.92 -34.99
C MET A 467 -18.61 17.94 -35.10
N THR A 468 -19.35 18.19 -34.02
CA THR A 468 -20.58 19.00 -34.05
C THR A 468 -20.40 20.45 -33.57
N MET A 469 -19.38 20.72 -32.77
CA MET A 469 -19.11 22.05 -32.23
C MET A 469 -17.76 22.61 -32.71
N ASP A 470 -16.65 22.09 -32.16
CA ASP A 470 -15.31 22.56 -32.48
C ASP A 470 -14.24 21.51 -32.11
N ALA A 471 -13.49 21.05 -33.11
CA ALA A 471 -12.44 20.04 -32.93
C ALA A 471 -11.32 20.52 -31.99
N TYR A 472 -10.87 21.77 -32.10
CA TYR A 472 -9.78 22.33 -31.31
C TYR A 472 -10.13 22.36 -29.81
N ASN A 473 -11.33 22.83 -29.49
CA ASN A 473 -11.76 22.99 -28.12
C ASN A 473 -12.04 21.65 -27.39
N PHE A 474 -12.50 20.60 -28.11
CA PHE A 474 -12.87 19.33 -27.51
C PHE A 474 -11.82 18.25 -27.68
N PHE A 475 -10.71 18.49 -28.38
CA PHE A 475 -9.65 17.52 -28.60
C PHE A 475 -9.08 16.95 -27.29
N LEU A 476 -8.76 17.81 -26.32
CA LEU A 476 -8.21 17.37 -25.02
C LEU A 476 -9.18 16.43 -24.29
N THR A 477 -10.47 16.77 -24.26
CA THR A 477 -11.48 15.94 -23.60
C THR A 477 -11.65 14.58 -24.28
N PHE A 478 -11.60 14.55 -25.62
CA PHE A 478 -11.60 13.31 -26.39
C PHE A 478 -10.37 12.45 -26.06
N VAL A 479 -9.18 13.03 -26.07
CA VAL A 479 -7.93 12.31 -25.73
C VAL A 479 -7.98 11.73 -24.31
N LEU A 480 -8.51 12.46 -23.33
CA LEU A 480 -8.67 11.96 -21.97
C LEU A 480 -9.68 10.79 -21.91
N GLY A 481 -10.76 10.86 -22.66
CA GLY A 481 -11.72 9.74 -22.78
C GLY A 481 -11.08 8.49 -23.40
N VAL A 482 -10.31 8.67 -24.49
CA VAL A 482 -9.56 7.58 -25.15
C VAL A 482 -8.49 7.01 -24.20
N PHE A 483 -7.74 7.85 -23.49
CA PHE A 483 -6.76 7.40 -22.50
C PHE A 483 -7.44 6.56 -21.42
N GLN A 484 -8.56 7.02 -20.86
CA GLN A 484 -9.30 6.25 -19.85
C GLN A 484 -9.80 4.90 -20.42
N LEU A 485 -10.28 4.89 -21.68
CA LEU A 485 -10.71 3.66 -22.35
C LEU A 485 -9.54 2.68 -22.54
N VAL A 486 -8.35 3.15 -22.91
CA VAL A 486 -7.13 2.33 -23.05
C VAL A 486 -6.70 1.78 -21.70
N VAL A 487 -6.68 2.61 -20.64
CA VAL A 487 -6.36 2.21 -19.26
C VAL A 487 -7.28 1.09 -18.77
N VAL A 488 -8.58 1.23 -18.99
CA VAL A 488 -9.58 0.22 -18.60
C VAL A 488 -9.49 -1.00 -19.51
N GLY A 489 -9.37 -0.80 -20.83
CA GLY A 489 -9.25 -1.86 -21.82
C GLY A 489 -8.06 -2.78 -21.56
N ARG A 490 -6.94 -2.23 -21.07
CA ARG A 490 -5.75 -3.00 -20.67
C ARG A 490 -6.05 -4.11 -19.67
N ILE A 491 -7.03 -3.90 -18.78
CA ILE A 491 -7.44 -4.90 -17.76
C ILE A 491 -8.04 -6.15 -18.40
N PHE A 492 -8.66 -6.02 -19.58
CA PHE A 492 -9.31 -7.11 -20.31
C PHE A 492 -8.36 -7.87 -21.25
N VAL A 493 -7.22 -7.26 -21.59
CA VAL A 493 -6.19 -7.89 -22.42
C VAL A 493 -5.28 -8.70 -21.52
N GLN A 494 -5.62 -9.97 -21.29
CA GLN A 494 -4.70 -10.91 -20.65
C GLN A 494 -3.62 -11.33 -21.66
N PRO A 495 -2.32 -11.27 -21.33
CA PRO A 495 -1.32 -11.92 -22.16
C PRO A 495 -1.59 -13.43 -22.19
N ARG A 496 -1.48 -14.05 -23.38
CA ARG A 496 -1.71 -15.47 -23.59
C ARG A 496 -0.87 -16.43 -22.72
N ASN A 497 0.07 -15.91 -21.93
CA ASN A 497 1.01 -16.69 -21.11
C ASN A 497 0.60 -16.84 -19.62
N GLU A 498 -0.53 -16.29 -19.16
CA GLU A 498 -0.97 -16.41 -17.76
C GLU A 498 -1.82 -17.67 -17.48
N THR A 499 -1.85 -18.65 -18.39
CA THR A 499 -2.54 -19.95 -18.23
C THR A 499 -1.57 -21.10 -17.93
N ARG A 500 -0.37 -20.82 -17.42
CA ARG A 500 0.55 -21.87 -16.96
C ARG A 500 0.71 -21.88 -15.45
#